data_ccb51291b22bd094954c39182417bdaf
#
_entry.id   ccb51291b22bd094954c39182417bdaf
#
_cell.length_a   1.000
_cell.length_b   1.000
_cell.length_c   1.000
_cell.angle_alpha   90.00
_cell.angle_beta   90.00
_cell.angle_gamma   90.00
#
_symmetry.space_group_name_H-M   'P 1'
#
loop_
_entity.id
_entity.type
_entity.pdbx_description
1 polymer ?
#
loop_
_entity_poly.entity_id
_entity_poly.type
_entity_poly.pdbx_seq_one_letter_code
_entity_poly.pdbx_strand_id
1 'polypeptide(L)'
;MTSKANTGANRHKQAIIGTWKLISAEDRNSASDPWVPYTFGNPPSGYFIYDATGHGSIQIMTTPPQSIATPDSPTPVEALAIFNGYIAYYGTYTIDATNITEQVEGAWDPTQVGSAQVRPYKLSGDTLIIGDQITYKRTLQRVK
;
A
#
# COMPACT_ATOMS: atom_id res chain seq x y z
N MET A 1 29.47 -18.23 -9.12
CA MET A 1 29.63 -16.76 -9.18
C MET A 1 28.25 -16.12 -9.17
N THR A 2 27.88 -15.52 -8.09
CA THR A 2 26.67 -14.71 -8.00
C THR A 2 26.93 -13.38 -8.73
N SER A 3 26.15 -13.08 -9.75
CA SER A 3 26.32 -11.88 -10.54
C SER A 3 26.07 -10.61 -9.68
N LYS A 4 26.82 -9.55 -9.95
CA LYS A 4 26.67 -8.24 -9.27
C LYS A 4 25.25 -7.67 -9.33
N ALA A 5 24.41 -8.11 -10.28
CA ALA A 5 23.03 -7.69 -10.41
C ALA A 5 22.12 -8.19 -9.27
N ASN A 6 22.46 -9.33 -8.67
CA ASN A 6 21.66 -9.93 -7.60
C ASN A 6 21.90 -9.25 -6.24
N THR A 7 23.03 -8.56 -6.05
CA THR A 7 23.35 -7.87 -4.79
C THR A 7 22.59 -6.55 -4.62
N GLY A 8 22.24 -5.86 -5.71
CA GLY A 8 21.43 -4.64 -5.67
C GLY A 8 19.97 -4.92 -5.27
N ALA A 9 19.34 -5.90 -5.93
CA ALA A 9 17.98 -6.33 -5.63
C ALA A 9 17.87 -6.85 -4.19
N ASN A 10 18.85 -7.62 -3.69
CA ASN A 10 18.90 -8.10 -2.34
C ASN A 10 19.00 -6.97 -1.30
N ARG A 11 19.77 -5.92 -1.58
CA ARG A 11 19.87 -4.76 -0.68
C ARG A 11 18.55 -4.02 -0.55
N HIS A 12 17.84 -3.80 -1.65
CA HIS A 12 16.53 -3.15 -1.64
C HIS A 12 15.52 -4.01 -0.88
N LYS A 13 15.52 -5.33 -1.14
CA LYS A 13 14.65 -6.26 -0.44
C LYS A 13 14.93 -6.26 1.06
N GLN A 14 16.19 -6.34 1.48
CA GLN A 14 16.55 -6.32 2.91
C GLN A 14 16.11 -5.01 3.58
N ALA A 15 16.23 -3.89 2.88
CA ALA A 15 15.84 -2.58 3.41
C ALA A 15 14.33 -2.42 3.58
N ILE A 16 13.51 -3.08 2.72
CA ILE A 16 12.04 -2.93 2.76
C ILE A 16 11.37 -3.92 3.70
N ILE A 17 12.00 -5.06 4.01
CA ILE A 17 11.42 -6.08 4.88
C ILE A 17 10.97 -5.47 6.20
N GLY A 18 9.72 -5.70 6.55
CA GLY A 18 9.14 -5.24 7.80
C GLY A 18 7.68 -4.88 7.70
N THR A 19 7.17 -4.35 8.78
CA THR A 19 5.82 -3.81 8.88
C THR A 19 5.88 -2.29 8.87
N TRP A 20 5.10 -1.69 8.00
CA TRP A 20 5.07 -0.26 7.79
C TRP A 20 3.69 0.29 8.09
N LYS A 21 3.60 1.19 9.06
CA LYS A 21 2.34 1.82 9.46
C LYS A 21 2.08 3.04 8.58
N LEU A 22 0.87 3.14 8.04
CA LEU A 22 0.45 4.30 7.26
C LEU A 22 0.31 5.52 8.18
N ILE A 23 1.01 6.60 7.84
CA ILE A 23 1.03 7.86 8.59
C ILE A 23 0.18 8.92 7.88
N SER A 24 0.25 8.99 6.56
CA SER A 24 -0.56 9.90 5.75
C SER A 24 -0.75 9.36 4.35
N ALA A 25 -1.82 9.78 3.72
CA ALA A 25 -2.11 9.48 2.33
C ALA A 25 -2.69 10.73 1.68
N GLU A 26 -2.07 11.17 0.60
CA GLU A 26 -2.42 12.42 -0.06
C GLU A 26 -2.42 12.23 -1.57
N ASP A 27 -3.35 12.89 -2.23
CA ASP A 27 -3.49 12.91 -3.69
C ASP A 27 -3.60 14.34 -4.20
N ARG A 28 -3.32 14.52 -5.49
CA ARG A 28 -3.59 15.75 -6.24
C ARG A 28 -3.64 15.44 -7.73
N ASN A 29 -4.23 16.34 -8.51
CA ASN A 29 -4.38 16.11 -9.95
C ASN A 29 -3.09 16.39 -10.74
N SER A 30 -2.28 17.36 -10.28
CA SER A 30 -1.03 17.72 -10.96
C SER A 30 -0.02 18.30 -9.97
N ALA A 31 1.22 18.45 -10.43
CA ALA A 31 2.30 19.02 -9.62
C ALA A 31 2.05 20.47 -9.17
N SER A 32 1.18 21.18 -9.87
CA SER A 32 0.82 22.56 -9.52
C SER A 32 -0.34 22.68 -8.53
N ASP A 33 -1.05 21.57 -8.26
CA ASP A 33 -2.17 21.57 -7.33
C ASP A 33 -1.71 21.33 -5.89
N PRO A 34 -2.45 21.82 -4.89
CA PRO A 34 -2.16 21.51 -3.50
C PRO A 34 -2.44 20.03 -3.21
N TRP A 35 -1.66 19.45 -2.29
CA TRP A 35 -1.96 18.11 -1.76
C TRP A 35 -3.24 18.15 -0.96
N VAL A 36 -4.10 17.14 -1.16
CA VAL A 36 -5.32 16.95 -0.38
C VAL A 36 -5.30 15.57 0.28
N PRO A 37 -5.88 15.41 1.47
CA PRO A 37 -5.99 14.11 2.11
C PRO A 37 -6.73 13.11 1.22
N TYR A 38 -6.26 11.87 1.21
CA TYR A 38 -6.94 10.78 0.54
C TYR A 38 -8.33 10.55 1.16
N THR A 39 -9.27 10.09 0.33
CA THR A 39 -10.70 9.99 0.71
C THR A 39 -10.99 9.06 1.89
N PHE A 40 -10.02 8.27 2.32
CA PHE A 40 -10.17 7.32 3.43
C PHE A 40 -9.93 7.94 4.81
N GLY A 41 -9.76 9.25 4.89
CA GLY A 41 -9.54 9.93 6.15
C GLY A 41 -8.15 10.57 6.25
N ASN A 42 -7.89 11.25 7.36
CA ASN A 42 -6.64 11.96 7.59
C ASN A 42 -6.12 11.71 9.02
N PRO A 43 -5.27 10.70 9.23
CA PRO A 43 -4.84 9.69 8.26
C PRO A 43 -5.84 8.54 8.13
N PRO A 44 -5.81 7.79 7.02
CA PRO A 44 -6.47 6.49 6.98
C PRO A 44 -5.70 5.48 7.83
N SER A 45 -6.33 4.36 8.17
CA SER A 45 -5.71 3.28 8.92
C SER A 45 -5.12 2.24 7.99
N GLY A 46 -3.92 1.74 8.26
CA GLY A 46 -3.39 0.66 7.45
C GLY A 46 -1.97 0.26 7.77
N TYR A 47 -1.63 -0.91 7.25
CA TYR A 47 -0.28 -1.45 7.28
C TYR A 47 0.09 -1.99 5.91
N PHE A 48 1.37 -1.79 5.56
CA PHE A 48 2.01 -2.45 4.43
C PHE A 48 3.06 -3.38 5.01
N ILE A 49 3.01 -4.65 4.65
CA ILE A 49 3.91 -5.66 5.19
C ILE A 49 4.64 -6.34 4.04
N TYR A 50 5.96 -6.34 4.11
CA TYR A 50 6.83 -7.02 3.17
C TYR A 50 7.70 -7.99 3.95
N ASP A 51 7.60 -9.29 3.66
CA ASP A 51 8.32 -10.28 4.42
C ASP A 51 9.58 -10.79 3.69
N ALA A 52 10.39 -11.57 4.42
CA ALA A 52 11.63 -12.11 3.90
C ALA A 52 11.43 -13.18 2.83
N THR A 53 10.24 -13.79 2.77
CA THR A 53 9.93 -14.82 1.77
C THR A 53 9.53 -14.25 0.41
N GLY A 54 9.40 -12.93 0.31
CA GLY A 54 8.99 -12.26 -0.91
C GLY A 54 7.49 -12.11 -1.06
N HIS A 55 6.77 -12.10 0.06
CA HIS A 55 5.32 -11.87 0.08
C HIS A 55 5.02 -10.49 0.65
N GLY A 56 4.02 -9.83 0.06
CA GLY A 56 3.55 -8.52 0.48
C GLY A 56 2.06 -8.52 0.77
N SER A 57 1.65 -7.71 1.73
CA SER A 57 0.26 -7.51 2.09
C SER A 57 0.01 -6.05 2.38
N ILE A 58 -0.97 -5.48 1.70
CA ILE A 58 -1.34 -4.08 1.79
C ILE A 58 -2.77 -3.99 2.28
N GLN A 59 -2.99 -3.20 3.34
CA GLN A 59 -4.33 -2.97 3.87
C GLN A 59 -4.48 -1.50 4.22
N ILE A 60 -5.52 -0.87 3.70
CA ILE A 60 -5.90 0.51 4.01
C ILE A 60 -7.40 0.54 4.26
N MET A 61 -7.80 1.10 5.38
CA MET A 61 -9.20 1.24 5.74
C MET A 61 -9.52 2.69 6.05
N THR A 62 -10.73 3.10 5.70
CA THR A 62 -11.24 4.44 6.02
C THR A 62 -11.25 4.69 7.53
N THR A 63 -10.98 5.93 7.93
CA THR A 63 -11.05 6.37 9.33
C THR A 63 -12.02 7.55 9.45
N PRO A 64 -13.07 7.45 10.27
CA PRO A 64 -13.46 6.28 11.08
C PRO A 64 -13.94 5.11 10.22
N PRO A 65 -13.98 3.87 10.77
CA PRO A 65 -14.53 2.73 10.05
C PRO A 65 -15.98 2.95 9.64
N GLN A 66 -16.39 2.33 8.53
CA GLN A 66 -17.78 2.36 8.10
C GLN A 66 -18.67 1.69 9.13
N SER A 67 -19.86 2.27 9.36
CA SER A 67 -20.84 1.72 10.29
C SER A 67 -21.74 0.71 9.61
N ILE A 68 -21.99 -0.41 10.30
CA ILE A 68 -23.04 -1.36 9.92
C ILE A 68 -23.96 -1.58 11.12
N ALA A 69 -25.27 -1.66 10.86
CA ALA A 69 -26.27 -1.77 11.92
C ALA A 69 -26.29 -3.16 12.56
N THR A 70 -26.09 -4.21 11.77
CA THR A 70 -26.10 -5.61 12.23
C THR A 70 -24.80 -6.28 11.85
N PRO A 71 -24.01 -6.79 12.83
CA PRO A 71 -22.77 -7.51 12.55
C PRO A 71 -23.00 -8.66 11.56
N ASP A 72 -22.05 -8.86 10.63
CA ASP A 72 -22.09 -9.89 9.60
C ASP A 72 -23.27 -9.82 8.62
N SER A 73 -24.06 -8.76 8.67
CA SER A 73 -25.28 -8.63 7.85
C SER A 73 -25.44 -7.18 7.35
N PRO A 74 -24.53 -6.67 6.51
CA PRO A 74 -24.66 -5.32 5.98
C PRO A 74 -25.83 -5.23 5.00
N THR A 75 -26.46 -4.07 4.97
CA THR A 75 -27.39 -3.72 3.88
C THR A 75 -26.58 -3.53 2.58
N PRO A 76 -27.21 -3.56 1.38
CA PRO A 76 -26.51 -3.29 0.13
C PRO A 76 -25.77 -1.94 0.11
N VAL A 77 -26.35 -0.90 0.68
CA VAL A 77 -25.72 0.43 0.78
C VAL A 77 -24.50 0.38 1.71
N GLU A 78 -24.62 -0.27 2.85
CA GLU A 78 -23.51 -0.47 3.79
C GLU A 78 -22.37 -1.29 3.14
N ALA A 79 -22.71 -2.37 2.45
CA ALA A 79 -21.73 -3.22 1.78
C ALA A 79 -20.93 -2.45 0.70
N LEU A 80 -21.61 -1.61 -0.08
CA LEU A 80 -20.95 -0.76 -1.08
C LEU A 80 -20.02 0.27 -0.41
N ALA A 81 -20.48 0.87 0.70
CA ALA A 81 -19.65 1.82 1.44
C ALA A 81 -18.40 1.16 2.03
N ILE A 82 -18.53 -0.07 2.54
CA ILE A 82 -17.40 -0.87 3.02
C ILE A 82 -16.42 -1.15 1.88
N PHE A 83 -16.92 -1.62 0.74
CA PHE A 83 -16.08 -1.87 -0.44
C PHE A 83 -15.31 -0.61 -0.87
N ASN A 84 -15.97 0.53 -0.91
CA ASN A 84 -15.36 1.80 -1.32
C ASN A 84 -14.46 2.42 -0.25
N GLY A 85 -14.52 1.94 0.99
CA GLY A 85 -13.73 2.44 2.12
C GLY A 85 -12.62 1.49 2.56
N TYR A 86 -12.27 0.49 1.75
CA TYR A 86 -11.27 -0.50 2.08
C TYR A 86 -10.45 -0.87 0.85
N ILE A 87 -9.14 -0.98 1.00
CA ILE A 87 -8.23 -1.51 -0.02
C ILE A 87 -7.40 -2.59 0.65
N ALA A 88 -7.41 -3.79 0.07
CA ALA A 88 -6.58 -4.88 0.55
C ALA A 88 -6.16 -5.76 -0.62
N TYR A 89 -4.89 -6.09 -0.69
CA TYR A 89 -4.38 -7.10 -1.60
C TYR A 89 -3.12 -7.73 -1.05
N TYR A 90 -2.82 -8.91 -1.51
CA TYR A 90 -1.64 -9.65 -1.12
C TYR A 90 -1.12 -10.46 -2.30
N GLY A 91 0.13 -10.84 -2.21
CA GLY A 91 0.79 -11.68 -3.21
C GLY A 91 2.30 -11.69 -3.00
N THR A 92 3.03 -11.90 -4.08
CA THR A 92 4.48 -11.82 -4.08
C THR A 92 4.93 -10.43 -4.52
N TYR A 93 6.09 -10.00 -4.05
CA TYR A 93 6.64 -8.72 -4.47
C TYR A 93 8.08 -8.85 -4.97
N THR A 94 8.44 -7.96 -5.85
CA THR A 94 9.82 -7.69 -6.25
C THR A 94 10.11 -6.21 -6.06
N ILE A 95 11.36 -5.87 -5.87
CA ILE A 95 11.79 -4.50 -5.63
C ILE A 95 13.08 -4.21 -6.38
N ASP A 96 13.15 -3.04 -6.99
CA ASP A 96 14.38 -2.50 -7.57
C ASP A 96 14.69 -1.13 -6.95
N ALA A 97 15.56 -0.34 -7.56
CA ALA A 97 15.97 0.96 -7.03
C ALA A 97 14.82 1.99 -7.02
N THR A 98 13.78 1.82 -7.82
CA THR A 98 12.74 2.84 -8.04
C THR A 98 11.33 2.35 -7.79
N ASN A 99 11.05 1.05 -7.92
CA ASN A 99 9.71 0.50 -7.84
C ASN A 99 9.63 -0.72 -6.94
N ILE A 100 8.49 -0.85 -6.25
CA ILE A 100 8.02 -2.09 -5.66
C ILE A 100 6.91 -2.60 -6.57
N THR A 101 7.00 -3.85 -7.00
CA THR A 101 5.97 -4.48 -7.84
C THR A 101 5.37 -5.66 -7.10
N GLU A 102 4.07 -5.64 -6.89
CA GLU A 102 3.35 -6.74 -6.26
C GLU A 102 2.51 -7.48 -7.30
N GLN A 103 2.71 -8.79 -7.37
CA GLN A 103 1.87 -9.69 -8.17
C GLN A 103 0.68 -10.09 -7.29
N VAL A 104 -0.50 -9.64 -7.63
CA VAL A 104 -1.69 -9.78 -6.78
C VAL A 104 -2.26 -11.19 -6.92
N GLU A 105 -2.30 -11.92 -5.80
CA GLU A 105 -2.89 -13.26 -5.70
C GLU A 105 -4.29 -13.21 -5.11
N GLY A 106 -4.57 -12.23 -4.25
CA GLY A 106 -5.89 -11.98 -3.69
C GLY A 106 -6.08 -10.49 -3.41
N ALA A 107 -7.31 -10.03 -3.51
CA ALA A 107 -7.66 -8.62 -3.31
C ALA A 107 -9.12 -8.46 -2.90
N TRP A 108 -9.41 -7.35 -2.20
CA TRP A 108 -10.79 -6.98 -1.87
C TRP A 108 -11.63 -6.75 -3.14
N ASP A 109 -11.03 -6.21 -4.16
CA ASP A 109 -11.61 -6.12 -5.51
C ASP A 109 -11.09 -7.30 -6.33
N PRO A 110 -11.94 -8.31 -6.61
CA PRO A 110 -11.49 -9.53 -7.27
C PRO A 110 -10.97 -9.30 -8.69
N THR A 111 -11.29 -8.17 -9.31
CA THR A 111 -10.78 -7.85 -10.66
C THR A 111 -9.27 -7.55 -10.66
N GLN A 112 -8.68 -7.30 -9.49
CA GLN A 112 -7.24 -7.05 -9.37
C GLN A 112 -6.41 -8.34 -9.28
N VAL A 113 -7.03 -9.49 -9.04
CA VAL A 113 -6.31 -10.76 -8.99
C VAL A 113 -5.65 -11.04 -10.34
N GLY A 114 -4.35 -11.39 -10.28
CA GLY A 114 -3.54 -11.61 -11.48
C GLY A 114 -2.90 -10.34 -12.05
N SER A 115 -3.16 -9.17 -11.48
CA SER A 115 -2.53 -7.93 -11.91
C SER A 115 -1.16 -7.72 -11.26
N ALA A 116 -0.34 -6.85 -11.86
CA ALA A 116 0.89 -6.35 -11.29
C ALA A 116 0.67 -4.91 -10.81
N GLN A 117 0.83 -4.67 -9.52
CA GLN A 117 0.75 -3.33 -8.93
C GLN A 117 2.16 -2.75 -8.82
N VAL A 118 2.53 -1.92 -9.77
CA VAL A 118 3.84 -1.26 -9.81
C VAL A 118 3.74 0.07 -9.08
N ARG A 119 4.56 0.26 -8.05
CA ARG A 119 4.54 1.48 -7.23
C ARG A 119 5.93 2.08 -7.11
N PRO A 120 6.12 3.31 -7.58
CA PRO A 120 7.34 4.05 -7.25
C PRO A 120 7.47 4.20 -5.73
N TYR A 121 8.70 4.22 -5.23
CA TYR A 121 8.93 4.40 -3.79
C TYR A 121 10.21 5.16 -3.53
N LYS A 122 10.30 5.72 -2.33
CA LYS A 122 11.53 6.21 -1.73
C LYS A 122 11.61 5.74 -0.29
N LEU A 123 12.78 5.27 0.09
CA LEU A 123 13.06 4.81 1.45
C LEU A 123 14.19 5.66 2.03
N SER A 124 13.93 6.25 3.19
CA SER A 124 14.92 7.02 3.94
C SER A 124 14.84 6.64 5.41
N GLY A 125 15.79 5.83 5.89
CA GLY A 125 15.77 5.31 7.25
C GLY A 125 14.51 4.49 7.52
N ASP A 126 13.72 4.92 8.50
CA ASP A 126 12.48 4.27 8.90
C ASP A 126 11.22 4.90 8.24
N THR A 127 11.41 5.74 7.25
CA THR A 127 10.32 6.36 6.49
C THR A 127 10.26 5.81 5.07
N LEU A 128 9.12 5.30 4.68
CA LEU A 128 8.83 4.82 3.33
C LEU A 128 7.76 5.69 2.71
N ILE A 129 8.03 6.20 1.52
CA ILE A 129 7.04 6.92 0.72
C ILE A 129 6.75 6.10 -0.52
N ILE A 130 5.51 5.68 -0.68
CA ILE A 130 5.02 4.99 -1.87
C ILE A 130 4.18 5.96 -2.68
N GLY A 131 4.45 6.04 -3.98
CA GLY A 131 3.77 6.90 -4.91
C GLY A 131 4.73 7.65 -5.81
N ASP A 132 4.19 8.27 -6.85
CA ASP A 132 4.97 9.05 -7.81
C ASP A 132 5.44 10.40 -7.24
N GLN A 133 4.89 10.81 -6.09
CA GLN A 133 5.13 12.10 -5.44
C GLN A 133 4.79 13.31 -6.33
N ILE A 134 4.06 13.05 -7.40
CA ILE A 134 3.51 14.07 -8.30
C ILE A 134 1.99 14.14 -8.13
N THR A 135 1.32 12.98 -8.18
CA THR A 135 -0.15 12.89 -8.08
C THR A 135 -0.63 12.13 -6.85
N TYR A 136 0.20 11.27 -6.27
CA TYR A 136 -0.15 10.54 -5.05
C TYR A 136 1.09 10.22 -4.23
N LYS A 137 0.92 10.15 -2.92
CA LYS A 137 1.93 9.67 -1.98
C LYS A 137 1.27 9.06 -0.75
N ARG A 138 1.87 7.96 -0.29
CA ARG A 138 1.53 7.25 0.93
C ARG A 138 2.77 7.26 1.79
N THR A 139 2.72 7.93 2.93
CA THR A 139 3.86 8.03 3.85
C THR A 139 3.67 7.01 4.95
N LEU A 140 4.67 6.17 5.13
CA LEU A 140 4.65 5.07 6.09
C LEU A 140 5.88 5.13 6.98
N GLN A 141 5.73 4.60 8.20
CA GLN A 141 6.80 4.50 9.15
C GLN A 141 6.98 3.06 9.59
N ARG A 142 8.25 2.63 9.69
CA ARG A 142 8.60 1.29 10.15
C ARG A 142 8.09 1.08 11.57
N VAL A 143 7.40 -0.01 11.79
CA VAL A 143 7.02 -0.47 13.14
C VAL A 143 8.24 -1.17 13.74
N LYS A 144 8.54 -0.81 14.97
CA LYS A 144 9.69 -1.37 15.72
C LYS A 144 9.19 -2.27 16.85
#